data_8c7431791c6227e29a36de78562ef780
#
_entry.id   8c7431791c6227e29a36de78562ef780
#
_cell.length_a   1.000
_cell.length_b   1.000
_cell.length_c   1.000
_cell.angle_alpha   90.00
_cell.angle_beta   90.00
_cell.angle_gamma   90.00
#
_symmetry.space_group_name_H-M   'P 1'
#
loop_
_entity.id
_entity.type
_entity.pdbx_description
1 polymer ?
#
loop_
_entity_poly.entity_id
_entity_poly.type
_entity_poly.pdbx_seq_one_letter_code
_entity_poly.pdbx_strand_id
1 'polypeptide(L)'
;MIVLNTALEIEGFDKTGKDTVARYIEQLGGYKYTINVRGLLTQLVYNDKFNRNNEYLLTYKPLIILLSTDEQDVEIRCRMTKEPKINSNKDREVYEYYANVLEQLDAAIIWRYNTSHMTPFDVGQDIVRRLEKLKADDFMLDNDEYVVVPSYNRYRAEDLENEDVFYGPLESKGE
;
A
#
# COMPACT_ATOMS: atom_id res chain seq x y z
N MET A 1 1.49 12.45 -17.35
CA MET A 1 2.14 11.22 -16.90
C MET A 1 2.97 11.52 -15.67
N ILE A 2 2.85 10.70 -14.65
CA ILE A 2 3.59 10.87 -13.40
C ILE A 2 4.75 9.88 -13.39
N VAL A 3 5.97 10.38 -13.22
CA VAL A 3 7.18 9.55 -13.11
C VAL A 3 7.45 9.31 -11.64
N LEU A 4 7.50 8.05 -11.25
CA LEU A 4 7.77 7.65 -9.87
C LEU A 4 9.15 7.02 -9.75
N ASN A 5 9.85 7.48 -8.73
CA ASN A 5 11.19 7.09 -8.44
C ASN A 5 11.33 6.84 -6.93
N THR A 6 11.06 5.62 -6.51
CA THR A 6 10.97 5.29 -5.09
C THR A 6 11.90 4.13 -4.73
N ALA A 7 12.39 4.13 -3.50
CA ALA A 7 13.28 3.08 -3.00
C ALA A 7 12.49 1.95 -2.34
N LEU A 8 11.84 2.23 -1.22
CA LEU A 8 11.05 1.27 -0.45
C LEU A 8 9.70 1.89 -0.12
N GLU A 9 8.63 1.21 -0.46
CA GLU A 9 7.27 1.68 -0.24
C GLU A 9 6.51 0.77 0.70
N ILE A 10 5.89 1.36 1.73
CA ILE A 10 4.99 0.64 2.63
C ILE A 10 3.57 0.97 2.22
N GLU A 11 2.83 -0.04 1.80
CA GLU A 11 1.53 0.10 1.19
C GLU A 11 0.47 -0.73 1.90
N GLY A 12 -0.79 -0.39 1.70
CA GLY A 12 -1.93 -1.10 2.23
C GLY A 12 -3.08 -0.15 2.52
N PHE A 13 -4.28 -0.70 2.66
CA PHE A 13 -5.46 0.07 3.05
C PHE A 13 -5.33 0.57 4.49
N ASP A 14 -6.28 1.38 4.95
CA ASP A 14 -6.21 1.95 6.29
C ASP A 14 -6.20 0.88 7.40
N LYS A 15 -5.50 1.20 8.49
CA LYS A 15 -5.40 0.36 9.70
C LYS A 15 -4.59 -0.91 9.52
N THR A 16 -3.73 -0.99 8.51
CA THR A 16 -2.82 -2.13 8.34
C THR A 16 -1.52 -2.02 9.15
N GLY A 17 -1.26 -0.84 9.73
CA GLY A 17 -0.07 -0.64 10.57
C GLY A 17 1.16 -0.13 9.83
N LYS A 18 0.97 0.56 8.71
CA LYS A 18 2.07 1.04 7.85
C LYS A 18 3.10 1.90 8.59
N ASP A 19 2.65 2.89 9.35
CA ASP A 19 3.55 3.80 10.06
C ASP A 19 4.38 3.08 11.12
N THR A 20 3.77 2.14 11.82
CA THR A 20 4.44 1.34 12.85
C THR A 20 5.50 0.43 12.25
N VAL A 21 5.16 -0.26 11.15
CA VAL A 21 6.13 -1.11 10.42
C VAL A 21 7.28 -0.26 9.88
N ALA A 22 6.98 0.89 9.27
CA ALA A 22 8.01 1.79 8.76
C ALA A 22 9.00 2.21 9.86
N ARG A 23 8.49 2.53 11.05
CA ARG A 23 9.31 2.90 12.19
C ARG A 23 10.26 1.77 12.61
N TYR A 24 9.78 0.54 12.66
CA TYR A 24 10.63 -0.61 12.98
C TYR A 24 11.69 -0.87 11.91
N ILE A 25 11.35 -0.71 10.63
CA ILE A 25 12.32 -0.83 9.55
C ILE A 25 13.43 0.21 9.70
N GLU A 26 13.08 1.45 10.00
CA GLU A 26 14.05 2.52 10.25
C GLU A 26 14.98 2.17 11.40
N GLN A 27 14.42 1.79 12.53
CA GLN A 27 15.21 1.47 13.73
C GLN A 27 16.11 0.25 13.51
N LEU A 28 15.56 -0.85 13.00
CA LEU A 28 16.30 -2.09 12.80
C LEU A 28 17.31 -1.99 11.67
N GLY A 29 17.03 -1.18 10.67
CA GLY A 29 17.91 -0.95 9.52
C GLY A 29 18.96 0.12 9.75
N GLY A 30 19.01 0.76 10.93
CA GLY A 30 19.97 1.82 11.23
C GLY A 30 19.75 3.08 10.40
N TYR A 31 18.54 3.36 10.01
CA TYR A 31 18.13 4.53 9.23
C TYR A 31 18.81 4.65 7.84
N LYS A 32 19.30 3.54 7.31
CA LYS A 32 19.97 3.53 6.00
C LYS A 32 19.03 3.38 4.80
N TYR A 33 17.75 3.09 5.04
CA TYR A 33 16.75 2.92 3.98
C TYR A 33 15.87 4.15 3.86
N THR A 34 15.60 4.57 2.63
CA THR A 34 14.59 5.59 2.34
C THR A 34 13.23 4.91 2.23
N ILE A 35 12.29 5.29 3.09
CA ILE A 35 10.97 4.65 3.18
C ILE A 35 9.89 5.68 2.86
N ASN A 36 9.03 5.32 1.93
CA ASN A 36 7.82 6.08 1.62
C ASN A 36 6.60 5.28 2.10
N VAL A 37 5.82 5.86 2.98
CA VAL A 37 4.52 5.31 3.36
C VAL A 37 3.50 5.86 2.39
N ARG A 38 2.77 4.97 1.71
CA ARG A 38 1.82 5.29 0.65
C ARG A 38 2.50 5.80 -0.63
N GLY A 39 3.07 4.87 -1.38
CA GLY A 39 3.72 5.15 -2.66
C GLY A 39 2.84 4.83 -3.87
N LEU A 40 3.38 4.05 -4.78
CA LEU A 40 2.76 3.74 -6.07
C LEU A 40 1.37 3.10 -5.96
N LEU A 41 1.25 2.05 -5.14
CA LEU A 41 -0.04 1.35 -5.03
C LEU A 41 -1.15 2.27 -4.52
N THR A 42 -0.87 3.06 -3.50
CA THR A 42 -1.84 4.03 -3.00
C THR A 42 -2.22 5.03 -4.08
N GLN A 43 -1.27 5.49 -4.88
CA GLN A 43 -1.56 6.42 -5.98
C GLN A 43 -2.44 5.77 -7.05
N LEU A 44 -2.18 4.51 -7.40
CA LEU A 44 -3.00 3.77 -8.36
C LEU A 44 -4.43 3.55 -7.83
N VAL A 45 -4.55 3.16 -6.56
CA VAL A 45 -5.83 2.95 -5.91
C VAL A 45 -6.64 4.25 -5.84
N TYR A 46 -6.02 5.34 -5.40
CA TYR A 46 -6.70 6.64 -5.28
C TYR A 46 -6.99 7.27 -6.63
N ASN A 47 -6.16 6.99 -7.63
CA ASN A 47 -6.43 7.40 -9.01
C ASN A 47 -7.76 6.84 -9.49
N ASP A 48 -8.01 5.56 -9.22
CA ASP A 48 -9.29 4.92 -9.55
C ASP A 48 -10.42 5.44 -8.66
N LYS A 49 -10.19 5.48 -7.35
CA LYS A 49 -11.20 5.86 -6.37
C LYS A 49 -11.75 7.27 -6.60
N PHE A 50 -10.88 8.19 -6.98
CA PHE A 50 -11.22 9.58 -7.20
C PHE A 50 -11.32 9.96 -8.68
N ASN A 51 -11.32 8.97 -9.56
CA ASN A 51 -11.50 9.15 -11.01
C ASN A 51 -10.55 10.19 -11.64
N ARG A 52 -9.27 10.07 -11.29
CA ARG A 52 -8.24 11.03 -11.75
C ARG A 52 -7.69 10.74 -13.14
N ASN A 53 -7.78 9.48 -13.60
CA ASN A 53 -7.35 9.01 -14.93
C ASN A 53 -5.87 9.32 -15.27
N ASN A 54 -4.99 9.29 -14.29
CA ASN A 54 -3.56 9.44 -14.50
C ASN A 54 -2.93 8.16 -15.01
N GLU A 55 -1.89 8.28 -15.81
CA GLU A 55 -1.00 7.17 -16.15
C GLU A 55 0.32 7.35 -15.39
N TYR A 56 0.88 6.24 -14.94
CA TYR A 56 2.12 6.22 -14.16
C TYR A 56 3.23 5.57 -14.98
N LEU A 57 4.38 6.22 -15.04
CA LEU A 57 5.56 5.73 -15.73
C LEU A 57 6.57 5.23 -14.69
N LEU A 58 6.96 3.97 -14.82
CA LEU A 58 8.01 3.37 -13.99
C LEU A 58 9.28 3.25 -14.80
N THR A 59 10.39 3.71 -14.22
CA THR A 59 11.73 3.59 -14.82
C THR A 59 12.58 2.51 -14.14
N TYR A 60 12.17 2.07 -12.96
CA TYR A 60 12.70 0.88 -12.28
C TYR A 60 11.65 0.28 -11.37
N LYS A 61 11.94 -0.95 -10.90
CA LYS A 61 11.04 -1.68 -10.02
C LYS A 61 11.08 -1.09 -8.62
N PRO A 62 9.98 -0.53 -8.12
CA PRO A 62 9.89 -0.22 -6.71
C PRO A 62 9.85 -1.50 -5.89
N LEU A 63 10.36 -1.46 -4.66
CA LEU A 63 10.11 -2.50 -3.68
C LEU A 63 8.90 -2.10 -2.85
N ILE A 64 7.86 -2.89 -2.95
CA ILE A 64 6.58 -2.62 -2.31
C ILE A 64 6.35 -3.65 -1.21
N ILE A 65 6.18 -3.15 0.00
CA ILE A 65 5.76 -3.95 1.14
C ILE A 65 4.25 -3.75 1.27
N LEU A 66 3.48 -4.75 0.85
CA LEU A 66 2.02 -4.68 0.90
C LEU A 66 1.53 -5.30 2.19
N LEU A 67 1.01 -4.46 3.07
CA LEU A 67 0.42 -4.88 4.33
C LEU A 67 -1.07 -5.11 4.18
N SER A 68 -1.56 -6.14 4.83
CA SER A 68 -2.97 -6.39 5.02
C SER A 68 -3.25 -6.69 6.49
N THR A 69 -4.52 -6.71 6.85
CA THR A 69 -4.96 -7.10 8.18
C THR A 69 -6.38 -7.66 8.07
N ASP A 70 -6.73 -8.56 8.96
CA ASP A 70 -8.05 -9.17 8.96
C ASP A 70 -9.12 -8.12 9.32
N GLU A 71 -10.32 -8.29 8.78
CA GLU A 71 -11.42 -7.33 8.94
C GLU A 71 -11.76 -7.06 10.41
N GLN A 72 -11.72 -8.10 11.25
CA GLN A 72 -11.98 -7.95 12.68
C GLN A 72 -10.96 -7.02 13.35
N ASP A 73 -9.69 -7.12 12.97
CA ASP A 73 -8.65 -6.27 13.52
C ASP A 73 -8.75 -4.84 13.02
N VAL A 74 -9.19 -4.63 11.80
CA VAL A 74 -9.51 -3.28 11.30
C VAL A 74 -10.56 -2.63 12.19
N GLU A 75 -11.62 -3.34 12.51
CA GLU A 75 -12.69 -2.86 13.38
C GLU A 75 -12.18 -2.52 14.78
N ILE A 76 -11.37 -3.41 15.36
CA ILE A 76 -10.77 -3.19 16.69
C ILE A 76 -9.87 -1.95 16.67
N ARG A 77 -9.02 -1.82 15.67
CA ARG A 77 -8.11 -0.69 15.54
C ARG A 77 -8.85 0.65 15.35
N CYS A 78 -9.95 0.64 14.61
CA CYS A 78 -10.81 1.83 14.48
C CYS A 78 -11.41 2.23 15.83
N ARG A 79 -11.87 1.27 16.62
CA ARG A 79 -12.40 1.53 17.96
C ARG A 79 -11.34 2.09 18.91
N MET A 80 -10.14 1.54 18.87
CA MET A 80 -9.03 1.99 19.72
C MET A 80 -8.63 3.44 19.44
N THR A 81 -8.68 3.86 18.20
CA THR A 81 -8.35 5.23 17.80
C THR A 81 -9.57 6.16 17.78
N LYS A 82 -10.74 5.66 18.16
CA LYS A 82 -12.02 6.40 18.13
C LYS A 82 -12.35 6.94 16.75
N GLU A 83 -11.97 6.20 15.73
CA GLU A 83 -12.26 6.54 14.34
C GLU A 83 -13.50 5.80 13.84
N PRO A 84 -14.15 6.29 12.77
CA PRO A 84 -15.24 5.57 12.13
C PRO A 84 -14.81 4.19 11.67
N LYS A 85 -15.73 3.23 11.77
CA LYS A 85 -15.52 1.93 11.16
C LYS A 85 -15.41 2.11 9.64
N ILE A 86 -14.39 1.57 9.02
CA ILE A 86 -14.18 1.64 7.59
C ILE A 86 -14.52 0.31 6.91
N ASN A 87 -15.05 0.39 5.68
CA ASN A 87 -15.21 -0.78 4.85
C ASN A 87 -13.93 -0.98 4.03
N SER A 88 -13.07 -1.88 4.50
CA SER A 88 -11.79 -2.13 3.87
C SER A 88 -11.81 -3.16 2.74
N ASN A 89 -12.95 -3.81 2.51
CA ASN A 89 -13.02 -4.95 1.57
C ASN A 89 -12.73 -4.51 0.13
N LYS A 90 -13.32 -3.40 -0.30
CA LYS A 90 -13.08 -2.90 -1.65
C LYS A 90 -11.66 -2.39 -1.82
N ASP A 91 -11.15 -1.63 -0.87
CA ASP A 91 -9.77 -1.14 -0.92
C ASP A 91 -8.77 -2.30 -0.94
N ARG A 92 -8.98 -3.32 -0.11
CA ARG A 92 -8.17 -4.54 -0.09
C ARG A 92 -8.12 -5.19 -1.48
N GLU A 93 -9.26 -5.35 -2.12
CA GLU A 93 -9.39 -5.93 -3.46
C GLU A 93 -8.60 -5.13 -4.48
N VAL A 94 -8.72 -3.80 -4.45
CA VAL A 94 -8.08 -2.93 -5.43
C VAL A 94 -6.56 -2.87 -5.23
N TYR A 95 -6.08 -2.80 -3.99
CA TYR A 95 -4.65 -2.89 -3.71
C TYR A 95 -4.06 -4.20 -4.25
N GLU A 96 -4.72 -5.31 -4.01
CA GLU A 96 -4.24 -6.62 -4.50
C GLU A 96 -4.32 -6.71 -6.01
N TYR A 97 -5.35 -6.14 -6.63
CA TYR A 97 -5.47 -6.10 -8.08
C TYR A 97 -4.27 -5.41 -8.73
N TYR A 98 -3.91 -4.22 -8.28
CA TYR A 98 -2.77 -3.50 -8.82
C TYR A 98 -1.43 -4.17 -8.48
N ALA A 99 -1.32 -4.76 -7.31
CA ALA A 99 -0.14 -5.56 -6.97
C ALA A 99 0.06 -6.70 -7.97
N ASN A 100 -1.01 -7.42 -8.30
CA ASN A 100 -0.97 -8.51 -9.28
C ASN A 100 -0.62 -8.00 -10.68
N VAL A 101 -1.16 -6.84 -11.09
CA VAL A 101 -0.81 -6.23 -12.38
C VAL A 101 0.69 -5.94 -12.45
N LEU A 102 1.25 -5.33 -11.41
CA LEU A 102 2.67 -5.00 -11.35
C LEU A 102 3.55 -6.26 -11.38
N GLU A 103 3.13 -7.32 -10.70
CA GLU A 103 3.85 -8.59 -10.72
C GLU A 103 3.82 -9.25 -12.10
N GLN A 104 2.66 -9.25 -12.76
CA GLN A 104 2.52 -9.81 -14.10
C GLN A 104 3.37 -9.07 -15.13
N LEU A 105 3.54 -7.76 -14.96
CA LEU A 105 4.40 -6.94 -15.82
C LEU A 105 5.87 -7.01 -15.42
N ASP A 106 6.20 -7.72 -14.36
CA ASP A 106 7.54 -7.72 -13.74
C ASP A 106 8.05 -6.31 -13.48
N ALA A 107 7.15 -5.44 -13.02
CA ALA A 107 7.38 -4.01 -12.85
C ALA A 107 7.62 -3.59 -11.40
N ALA A 108 7.52 -4.50 -10.45
CA ALA A 108 7.74 -4.24 -9.03
C ALA A 108 8.17 -5.50 -8.31
N ILE A 109 8.86 -5.32 -7.18
CA ILE A 109 9.11 -6.39 -6.22
C ILE A 109 8.08 -6.20 -5.11
N ILE A 110 7.26 -7.23 -4.85
CA ILE A 110 6.18 -7.12 -3.87
C ILE A 110 6.34 -8.19 -2.80
N TRP A 111 6.42 -7.75 -1.54
CA TRP A 111 6.42 -8.61 -0.37
C TRP A 111 5.15 -8.35 0.42
N ARG A 112 4.40 -9.42 0.72
CA ARG A 112 3.11 -9.35 1.40
C ARG A 112 3.23 -9.81 2.84
N TYR A 113 2.63 -9.05 3.75
CA TYR A 113 2.56 -9.38 5.18
C TYR A 113 1.16 -9.09 5.71
N ASN A 114 0.69 -9.96 6.60
CA ASN A 114 -0.58 -9.77 7.30
C ASN A 114 -0.30 -9.41 8.75
N THR A 115 -0.63 -8.17 9.14
CA THR A 115 -0.37 -7.66 10.49
C THR A 115 -1.37 -8.16 11.55
N SER A 116 -2.35 -8.96 11.16
CA SER A 116 -3.15 -9.75 12.11
C SER A 116 -2.42 -11.01 12.59
N HIS A 117 -1.46 -11.52 11.79
CA HIS A 117 -0.75 -12.77 12.08
C HIS A 117 0.72 -12.56 12.47
N MET A 118 1.28 -11.41 12.19
CA MET A 118 2.63 -11.02 12.56
C MET A 118 2.60 -9.66 13.25
N THR A 119 3.38 -9.50 14.31
CA THR A 119 3.52 -8.18 14.94
C THR A 119 4.26 -7.23 14.00
N PRO A 120 4.04 -5.91 14.10
CA PRO A 120 4.80 -4.94 13.30
C PRO A 120 6.32 -5.05 13.47
N PHE A 121 6.78 -5.41 14.68
CA PHE A 121 8.20 -5.66 14.94
C PHE A 121 8.70 -6.85 14.12
N ASP A 122 7.97 -7.97 14.13
CA ASP A 122 8.36 -9.18 13.39
C ASP A 122 8.36 -8.92 11.88
N VAL A 123 7.40 -8.17 11.40
CA VAL A 123 7.33 -7.75 9.99
C VAL A 123 8.57 -6.91 9.65
N GLY A 124 8.87 -5.90 10.46
CA GLY A 124 10.04 -5.04 10.24
C GLY A 124 11.34 -5.82 10.24
N GLN A 125 11.50 -6.75 11.17
CA GLN A 125 12.68 -7.60 11.28
C GLN A 125 12.86 -8.50 10.05
N ASP A 126 11.79 -9.11 9.58
CA ASP A 126 11.83 -9.94 8.37
C ASP A 126 12.18 -9.11 7.13
N ILE A 127 11.61 -7.92 7.00
CA ILE A 127 11.89 -7.01 5.89
C ILE A 127 13.36 -6.62 5.88
N VAL A 128 13.92 -6.18 7.00
CA VAL A 128 15.33 -5.76 7.07
C VAL A 128 16.25 -6.92 6.71
N ARG A 129 15.96 -8.13 7.19
CA ARG A 129 16.73 -9.32 6.84
C ARG A 129 16.69 -9.60 5.34
N ARG A 130 15.53 -9.45 4.70
CA ARG A 130 15.39 -9.67 3.25
C ARG A 130 16.05 -8.57 2.43
N LEU A 131 16.01 -7.32 2.91
CA LEU A 131 16.64 -6.18 2.23
C LEU A 131 18.16 -6.37 2.07
N GLU A 132 18.81 -6.98 3.02
CA GLU A 132 20.24 -7.24 2.98
C GLU A 132 20.68 -8.17 1.85
N LYS A 133 19.74 -8.96 1.32
CA LYS A 133 19.98 -9.89 0.21
C LYS A 133 19.72 -9.30 -1.17
N LEU A 134 19.12 -8.12 -1.24
CA LEU A 134 18.82 -7.46 -2.52
C LEU A 134 20.06 -6.79 -3.10
N LYS A 135 20.15 -6.80 -4.42
CA LYS A 135 21.20 -6.16 -5.19
C LYS A 135 20.60 -5.08 -6.09
N ALA A 136 21.45 -4.14 -6.53
CA ALA A 136 21.02 -3.05 -7.40
C ALA A 136 20.29 -3.54 -8.67
N ASP A 137 20.75 -4.65 -9.26
CA ASP A 137 20.14 -5.21 -10.47
C ASP A 137 18.72 -5.70 -10.26
N ASP A 138 18.34 -6.06 -9.03
CA ASP A 138 16.97 -6.52 -8.72
C ASP A 138 15.92 -5.44 -8.96
N PHE A 139 16.34 -4.17 -8.90
CA PHE A 139 15.44 -3.02 -9.10
C PHE A 139 15.38 -2.53 -10.54
N MET A 140 16.08 -3.17 -11.46
CA MET A 140 16.10 -2.75 -12.86
C MET A 140 14.98 -3.42 -13.64
N LEU A 141 14.33 -2.66 -14.52
CA LEU A 141 13.40 -3.19 -15.48
C LEU A 141 14.16 -3.91 -16.60
N ASP A 142 13.56 -4.93 -17.18
CA ASP A 142 14.16 -5.67 -18.29
C ASP A 142 14.44 -4.73 -19.48
N ASN A 143 15.62 -4.88 -20.10
CA ASN A 143 16.03 -4.17 -21.32
C ASN A 143 16.09 -2.63 -21.20
N ASP A 144 16.27 -2.08 -19.99
CA ASP A 144 16.29 -0.64 -19.75
C ASP A 144 15.01 0.09 -20.25
N GLU A 145 13.90 -0.64 -20.37
CA GLU A 145 12.64 -0.08 -20.82
C GLU A 145 11.88 0.54 -19.65
N TYR A 146 10.84 1.27 -19.96
CA TYR A 146 9.90 1.79 -18.97
C TYR A 146 8.59 1.03 -19.04
N VAL A 147 7.83 1.06 -17.95
CA VAL A 147 6.50 0.45 -17.87
C VAL A 147 5.48 1.54 -17.57
N VAL A 148 4.39 1.56 -18.34
CA VAL A 148 3.27 2.46 -18.14
C VAL A 148 2.13 1.70 -17.47
N VAL A 149 1.64 2.23 -16.36
CA VAL A 149 0.49 1.64 -15.64
C VAL A 149 -0.68 2.62 -15.73
N PRO A 150 -1.72 2.29 -16.50
CA PRO A 150 -2.91 3.12 -16.59
C PRO A 150 -3.88 2.85 -15.44
N SER A 151 -4.91 3.69 -15.35
CA SER A 151 -6.07 3.39 -14.49
C SER A 151 -6.91 2.28 -15.11
N TYR A 152 -7.31 1.30 -14.28
CA TYR A 152 -8.21 0.22 -14.70
C TYR A 152 -9.63 0.42 -14.17
N ASN A 153 -9.92 1.57 -13.56
CA ASN A 153 -11.27 1.97 -13.12
C ASN A 153 -11.95 0.90 -12.26
N ARG A 154 -11.29 0.49 -11.16
CA ARG A 154 -11.74 -0.62 -10.33
C ARG A 154 -12.84 -0.26 -9.33
N TYR A 155 -13.15 1.02 -9.15
CA TYR A 155 -14.21 1.47 -8.26
C TYR A 155 -15.49 1.77 -9.02
N ARG A 156 -16.62 1.32 -8.47
CA ARG A 156 -17.95 1.63 -8.97
C ARG A 156 -18.58 2.71 -8.08
N ALA A 157 -19.59 3.40 -8.60
CA ALA A 157 -20.32 4.42 -7.84
C ALA A 157 -20.87 3.87 -6.51
N GLU A 158 -21.37 2.63 -6.52
CA GLU A 158 -21.90 1.96 -5.34
C GLU A 158 -20.84 1.73 -4.25
N ASP A 159 -19.58 1.52 -4.63
CA ASP A 159 -18.49 1.34 -3.68
C ASP A 159 -18.24 2.64 -2.89
N LEU A 160 -18.39 3.78 -3.53
CA LEU A 160 -18.18 5.09 -2.93
C LEU A 160 -19.37 5.53 -2.06
N GLU A 161 -20.57 5.18 -2.47
CA GLU A 161 -21.80 5.45 -1.68
C GLU A 161 -21.75 4.75 -0.31
N ASN A 162 -21.30 3.51 -0.29
CA ASN A 162 -21.16 2.75 0.96
C ASN A 162 -20.14 3.38 1.91
N GLU A 163 -19.11 4.00 1.38
CA GLU A 163 -18.09 4.69 2.18
C GLU A 163 -18.66 5.97 2.81
N ASP A 164 -19.43 6.74 2.06
CA ASP A 164 -20.07 7.95 2.57
C ASP A 164 -21.05 7.66 3.70
N VAL A 165 -21.83 6.59 3.60
CA VAL A 165 -22.73 6.14 4.67
C VAL A 165 -21.96 5.76 5.93
N PHE A 166 -20.73 5.27 5.78
CA PHE A 166 -19.88 4.86 6.88
C PHE A 166 -19.39 6.04 7.72
N TYR A 167 -18.97 7.10 7.06
CA TYR A 167 -18.36 8.26 7.72
C TYR A 167 -19.39 9.26 8.24
N GLY A 168 -20.54 9.40 7.58
CA GLY A 168 -21.55 10.40 7.88
C GLY A 168 -22.06 10.38 9.31
N PRO A 169 -22.47 9.22 9.90
CA PRO A 169 -23.01 9.20 11.27
C PRO A 169 -22.01 9.57 12.36
N LEU A 170 -20.73 9.47 12.09
CA LEU A 170 -19.68 9.71 13.08
C LEU A 170 -19.20 11.14 13.09
N GLU A 171 -19.23 11.81 11.96
CA GLU A 171 -18.94 13.24 11.86
C GLU A 171 -19.94 14.05 12.65
N SER A 172 -21.21 13.69 12.64
CA SER A 172 -22.26 14.37 13.39
C SER A 172 -22.16 14.18 14.90
N LYS A 173 -21.39 13.21 15.38
CA LYS A 173 -21.17 12.94 16.81
C LYS A 173 -19.89 13.55 17.35
N GLY A 174 -19.01 14.00 16.48
CA GLY A 174 -17.76 14.66 16.86
C GLY A 174 -17.94 16.08 17.36
N GLU A 175 -19.16 16.55 17.33
CA GLU A 175 -19.55 17.83 17.89
C GLU A 175 -19.82 17.67 19.38
#